data_345a5556bb26426c27cd26820c0717be
#
_entry.id   345a5556bb26426c27cd26820c0717be
#
_cell.length_a   1.000
_cell.length_b   1.000
_cell.length_c   1.000
_cell.angle_alpha   90.00
_cell.angle_beta   90.00
_cell.angle_gamma   90.00
#
_symmetry.space_group_name_H-M   'P 1'
#
loop_
_entity.id
_entity.type
_entity.pdbx_description
1 polymer ?
#
loop_
_entity_poly.entity_id
_entity_poly.type
_entity_poly.pdbx_seq_one_letter_code
_entity_poly.pdbx_strand_id
1 'polypeptide(L)'
;MAQEWWRGAVVYQIYPRSFQDDNGDGVGDLKGITRRLDHVAELGADAIWLSPIFTSPMADMGYDVSNYTDIDPLFGTLEDFDALIARAHSLGLKVILDQVISHSSIKHPFFEISRASRDNEKADWYVWADPSPDGTAPTNWLSHFGGPAWTYEPRRGQYYMHNFLSDQPDFNMHNPDVQDYLIETKRFWLERGVDGFRLDTVNYYFHDTELRNNPPRPAGSNALGDDTYEMQEHLYDKTQPENIAFLQRLRALTDEYDDRAMVGEVGESQRSMQVMAEYTRGSDRLQMAYSFDLLGPHFSAEHFRVTQEAFFDAAPDGWPKWSFSNHDVERHVTRWAAHGVDTDSLAKLSIGILAAFEGTIGIYQGEELGLEQTEMEYHELTDPPGLRFWPEVKGRDGCRTPMVWDADEINGGFSVGYPWLPVKAPQLARAVSGQGEASVLEHYRRVLAYRRGSDVLRRGRTTFLDVGEPVLAFRRVLGDRVLTCVFNLSPKAREVAVSGDVSVGLSMGCELGKGCVTLQGNGFVYLEGHAKDLPVVSAA
;
A
#
# COMPACT_ATOMS: atom_id res chain seq x y z
N MET A 1 10.34 -8.89 26.52
CA MET A 1 10.07 -9.26 25.12
C MET A 1 10.79 -8.24 24.25
N ALA A 2 11.54 -8.68 23.25
CA ALA A 2 12.14 -7.76 22.28
C ALA A 2 11.01 -6.90 21.64
N GLN A 3 11.33 -5.66 21.33
CA GLN A 3 10.35 -4.75 20.76
C GLN A 3 10.13 -5.11 19.29
N GLU A 4 8.92 -5.52 18.93
CA GLU A 4 8.54 -5.78 17.53
C GLU A 4 8.69 -4.47 16.72
N TRP A 5 9.69 -4.41 15.86
CA TRP A 5 10.08 -3.19 15.13
C TRP A 5 8.94 -2.63 14.27
N TRP A 6 8.11 -3.50 13.73
CA TRP A 6 7.02 -3.16 12.82
C TRP A 6 5.84 -2.47 13.52
N ARG A 7 5.66 -2.65 14.86
CA ARG A 7 4.56 -1.99 15.58
C ARG A 7 4.80 -0.48 15.68
N GLY A 8 3.92 0.27 14.99
CA GLY A 8 3.98 1.73 14.93
C GLY A 8 5.11 2.26 14.06
N ALA A 9 5.71 1.42 13.24
CA ALA A 9 6.74 1.80 12.27
C ALA A 9 6.19 2.72 11.17
N VAL A 10 7.11 3.39 10.50
CA VAL A 10 6.91 4.15 9.27
C VAL A 10 7.56 3.39 8.13
N VAL A 11 6.76 2.91 7.16
CA VAL A 11 7.21 2.19 5.98
C VAL A 11 7.15 3.13 4.78
N TYR A 12 8.29 3.39 4.16
CA TYR A 12 8.36 4.21 2.95
C TYR A 12 8.35 3.30 1.72
N GLN A 13 7.33 3.44 0.88
CA GLN A 13 7.20 2.67 -0.35
C GLN A 13 8.00 3.30 -1.48
N ILE A 14 8.93 2.54 -2.04
CA ILE A 14 9.69 2.89 -3.24
C ILE A 14 9.13 2.12 -4.43
N TYR A 15 8.77 2.84 -5.49
CA TYR A 15 8.48 2.31 -6.80
C TYR A 15 9.79 2.36 -7.64
N PRO A 16 10.52 1.24 -7.77
CA PRO A 16 11.92 1.24 -8.23
C PRO A 16 12.13 1.98 -9.55
N ARG A 17 11.27 1.73 -10.53
CA ARG A 17 11.33 2.34 -11.87
C ARG A 17 11.33 3.87 -11.87
N SER A 18 10.81 4.50 -10.81
CA SER A 18 10.56 5.94 -10.72
C SER A 18 11.29 6.62 -9.56
N PHE A 19 12.20 5.93 -8.86
CA PHE A 19 12.85 6.52 -7.70
C PHE A 19 14.13 7.27 -8.11
N GLN A 20 15.10 6.59 -8.71
CA GLN A 20 16.35 7.17 -9.22
C GLN A 20 16.99 6.22 -10.22
N ASP A 21 17.33 6.74 -11.37
CA ASP A 21 18.13 6.07 -12.40
C ASP A 21 19.62 6.40 -12.19
N ASP A 22 20.48 5.39 -12.14
CA ASP A 22 21.91 5.55 -12.01
C ASP A 22 22.67 5.23 -13.31
N ASN A 23 22.11 4.36 -14.16
CA ASN A 23 22.74 3.93 -15.40
C ASN A 23 22.41 4.82 -16.62
N GLY A 24 21.39 5.67 -16.54
CA GLY A 24 21.00 6.64 -17.57
C GLY A 24 20.10 6.09 -18.66
N ASP A 25 19.43 4.95 -18.44
CA ASP A 25 18.52 4.34 -19.42
C ASP A 25 17.09 4.88 -19.35
N GLY A 26 16.79 5.72 -18.37
CA GLY A 26 15.48 6.34 -18.16
C GLY A 26 14.59 5.58 -17.20
N VAL A 27 15.05 4.48 -16.62
CA VAL A 27 14.34 3.67 -15.64
C VAL A 27 15.13 3.64 -14.33
N GLY A 28 14.47 3.84 -13.20
CA GLY A 28 15.12 3.77 -11.89
C GLY A 28 15.61 2.35 -11.58
N ASP A 29 16.72 2.26 -10.83
CA ASP A 29 17.44 1.01 -10.57
C ASP A 29 17.90 0.89 -9.10
N LEU A 30 18.43 -0.29 -8.71
CA LEU A 30 18.87 -0.57 -7.34
C LEU A 30 20.04 0.30 -6.89
N LYS A 31 20.95 0.69 -7.80
CA LYS A 31 22.06 1.60 -7.49
C LYS A 31 21.57 3.00 -7.23
N GLY A 32 20.63 3.46 -8.04
CA GLY A 32 19.98 4.75 -7.85
C GLY A 32 19.21 4.80 -6.52
N ILE A 33 18.45 3.76 -6.19
CA ILE A 33 17.79 3.64 -4.88
C ILE A 33 18.82 3.71 -3.76
N THR A 34 19.89 2.92 -3.83
CA THR A 34 20.96 2.86 -2.83
C THR A 34 21.57 4.23 -2.57
N ARG A 35 21.80 5.01 -3.64
CA ARG A 35 22.33 6.38 -3.57
C ARG A 35 21.40 7.36 -2.84
N ARG A 36 20.08 7.13 -2.88
CA ARG A 36 19.06 8.01 -2.31
C ARG A 36 18.49 7.56 -0.94
N LEU A 37 18.98 6.47 -0.37
CA LEU A 37 18.49 5.95 0.91
C LEU A 37 18.67 6.91 2.08
N ASP A 38 19.64 7.82 2.03
CA ASP A 38 19.83 8.86 3.05
C ASP A 38 18.58 9.75 3.17
N HIS A 39 17.96 10.13 2.04
CA HIS A 39 16.72 10.90 2.03
C HIS A 39 15.61 10.19 2.82
N VAL A 40 15.45 8.89 2.62
CA VAL A 40 14.43 8.09 3.30
C VAL A 40 14.70 7.96 4.80
N ALA A 41 15.97 7.76 5.17
CA ALA A 41 16.39 7.68 6.57
C ALA A 41 16.21 9.03 7.30
N GLU A 42 16.59 10.14 6.65
CA GLU A 42 16.43 11.51 7.16
C GLU A 42 14.95 11.92 7.27
N LEU A 43 14.10 11.43 6.37
CA LEU A 43 12.65 11.63 6.46
C LEU A 43 12.09 11.05 7.77
N GLY A 44 12.69 9.99 8.27
CA GLY A 44 12.26 9.35 9.50
C GLY A 44 11.55 8.03 9.30
N ALA A 45 11.71 7.34 8.17
CA ALA A 45 11.23 5.99 7.96
C ALA A 45 11.96 4.97 8.84
N ASP A 46 11.27 3.89 9.21
CA ASP A 46 11.84 2.73 9.92
C ASP A 46 12.14 1.59 8.92
N ALA A 47 11.44 1.56 7.79
CA ALA A 47 11.62 0.56 6.74
C ALA A 47 11.35 1.13 5.36
N ILE A 48 11.93 0.49 4.33
CA ILE A 48 11.53 0.65 2.94
C ILE A 48 10.73 -0.58 2.48
N TRP A 49 9.73 -0.36 1.62
CA TRP A 49 9.09 -1.39 0.85
C TRP A 49 9.40 -1.17 -0.63
N LEU A 50 10.07 -2.12 -1.26
CA LEU A 50 10.36 -2.12 -2.69
C LEU A 50 9.22 -2.82 -3.44
N SER A 51 8.54 -2.13 -4.35
CA SER A 51 7.66 -2.76 -5.35
C SER A 51 8.48 -3.72 -6.22
N PRO A 52 7.87 -4.65 -7.00
CA PRO A 52 8.57 -5.78 -7.59
C PRO A 52 9.84 -5.42 -8.37
N ILE A 53 10.90 -6.18 -8.10
CA ILE A 53 12.23 -6.07 -8.75
C ILE A 53 12.69 -7.39 -9.39
N PHE A 54 11.85 -8.43 -9.33
CA PHE A 54 12.14 -9.75 -9.85
C PHE A 54 12.08 -9.78 -11.37
N THR A 55 12.72 -10.80 -11.97
CA THR A 55 12.69 -10.98 -13.42
C THR A 55 11.26 -11.08 -13.93
N SER A 56 10.92 -10.20 -14.88
CA SER A 56 9.57 -10.07 -15.40
C SER A 56 9.58 -9.62 -16.87
N PRO A 57 8.66 -10.09 -17.72
CA PRO A 57 8.44 -9.50 -19.05
C PRO A 57 7.80 -8.10 -19.00
N MET A 58 7.41 -7.60 -17.82
CA MET A 58 6.87 -6.27 -17.59
C MET A 58 5.49 -6.00 -18.23
N ALA A 59 4.67 -7.04 -18.41
CA ALA A 59 3.30 -6.88 -18.88
C ALA A 59 2.45 -6.07 -17.89
N ASP A 60 2.72 -6.21 -16.59
CA ASP A 60 2.16 -5.39 -15.50
C ASP A 60 3.29 -4.79 -14.64
N MET A 61 4.28 -4.20 -15.29
CA MET A 61 5.36 -3.41 -14.66
C MET A 61 6.10 -4.12 -13.51
N GLY A 62 6.25 -5.45 -13.60
CA GLY A 62 6.95 -6.28 -12.61
C GLY A 62 6.03 -7.18 -11.78
N TYR A 63 4.73 -6.96 -11.82
CA TYR A 63 3.75 -7.83 -11.15
C TYR A 63 3.45 -9.13 -11.92
N ASP A 64 4.06 -9.36 -13.07
CA ASP A 64 4.05 -10.60 -13.84
C ASP A 64 5.42 -11.30 -13.75
N VAL A 65 5.70 -11.95 -12.61
CA VAL A 65 7.01 -12.51 -12.27
C VAL A 65 7.30 -13.80 -13.06
N SER A 66 8.47 -13.86 -13.72
CA SER A 66 8.94 -15.06 -14.42
C SER A 66 10.06 -15.82 -13.70
N ASN A 67 10.77 -15.17 -12.75
CA ASN A 67 11.75 -15.80 -11.86
C ASN A 67 11.74 -15.10 -10.50
N TYR A 68 11.41 -15.84 -9.44
CA TYR A 68 11.25 -15.32 -8.08
C TYR A 68 12.53 -15.19 -7.27
N THR A 69 13.65 -15.67 -7.78
CA THR A 69 14.93 -15.74 -7.05
C THR A 69 16.05 -14.98 -7.74
N ASP A 70 15.70 -14.09 -8.66
CA ASP A 70 16.66 -13.26 -9.38
C ASP A 70 16.10 -11.84 -9.57
N ILE A 71 17.00 -10.88 -9.80
CA ILE A 71 16.68 -9.50 -10.09
C ILE A 71 16.51 -9.33 -11.59
N ASP A 72 15.51 -8.54 -11.99
CA ASP A 72 15.37 -8.17 -13.40
C ASP A 72 16.58 -7.32 -13.84
N PRO A 73 17.21 -7.61 -14.98
CA PRO A 73 18.34 -6.83 -15.49
C PRO A 73 18.05 -5.33 -15.64
N LEU A 74 16.77 -4.94 -15.75
CA LEU A 74 16.35 -3.55 -15.77
C LEU A 74 16.69 -2.83 -14.46
N PHE A 75 16.66 -3.54 -13.33
CA PHE A 75 16.91 -2.97 -12.01
C PHE A 75 18.32 -3.22 -11.49
N GLY A 76 19.07 -4.15 -12.09
CA GLY A 76 20.44 -4.48 -11.68
C GLY A 76 20.67 -5.96 -11.46
N THR A 77 21.47 -6.31 -10.46
CA THR A 77 21.90 -7.67 -10.15
C THR A 77 21.63 -8.03 -8.69
N LEU A 78 21.83 -9.31 -8.34
CA LEU A 78 21.78 -9.76 -6.94
C LEU A 78 22.87 -9.09 -6.07
N GLU A 79 24.03 -8.77 -6.64
CA GLU A 79 25.09 -8.02 -5.95
C GLU A 79 24.68 -6.57 -5.67
N ASP A 80 23.99 -5.92 -6.59
CA ASP A 80 23.43 -4.58 -6.38
C ASP A 80 22.36 -4.59 -5.29
N PHE A 81 21.56 -5.66 -5.23
CA PHE A 81 20.59 -5.86 -4.15
C PHE A 81 21.27 -6.08 -2.79
N ASP A 82 22.32 -6.91 -2.72
CA ASP A 82 23.09 -7.12 -1.48
C ASP A 82 23.69 -5.79 -0.97
N ALA A 83 24.18 -4.95 -1.90
CA ALA A 83 24.68 -3.61 -1.57
C ALA A 83 23.58 -2.69 -1.03
N LEU A 84 22.38 -2.75 -1.60
CA LEU A 84 21.21 -2.01 -1.13
C LEU A 84 20.83 -2.42 0.31
N ILE A 85 20.71 -3.73 0.57
CA ILE A 85 20.44 -4.28 1.92
C ILE A 85 21.48 -3.79 2.92
N ALA A 86 22.76 -3.92 2.60
CA ALA A 86 23.83 -3.47 3.48
C ALA A 86 23.75 -1.98 3.77
N ARG A 87 23.47 -1.16 2.75
CA ARG A 87 23.29 0.30 2.92
C ARG A 87 22.07 0.62 3.76
N ALA A 88 20.91 0.02 3.49
CA ALA A 88 19.69 0.22 4.26
C ALA A 88 19.91 -0.10 5.75
N HIS A 89 20.48 -1.25 6.04
CA HIS A 89 20.80 -1.66 7.41
C HIS A 89 21.80 -0.71 8.10
N SER A 90 22.80 -0.19 7.37
CA SER A 90 23.75 0.80 7.91
C SER A 90 23.08 2.12 8.32
N LEU A 91 21.95 2.44 7.71
CA LEU A 91 21.10 3.60 8.02
C LEU A 91 20.00 3.29 9.06
N GLY A 92 19.93 2.03 9.54
CA GLY A 92 18.90 1.58 10.47
C GLY A 92 17.53 1.31 9.80
N LEU A 93 17.49 1.25 8.48
CA LEU A 93 16.27 0.92 7.71
C LEU A 93 16.11 -0.58 7.55
N LYS A 94 14.91 -1.09 7.79
CA LYS A 94 14.49 -2.44 7.42
C LYS A 94 14.09 -2.49 5.94
N VAL A 95 14.21 -3.66 5.30
CA VAL A 95 13.85 -3.84 3.89
C VAL A 95 12.73 -4.88 3.75
N ILE A 96 11.62 -4.43 3.17
CA ILE A 96 10.46 -5.26 2.84
C ILE A 96 10.42 -5.44 1.32
N LEU A 97 10.38 -6.70 0.85
CA LEU A 97 10.21 -7.02 -0.56
C LEU A 97 8.75 -7.33 -0.91
N ASP A 98 8.32 -6.85 -2.07
CA ASP A 98 7.04 -7.26 -2.64
C ASP A 98 7.08 -8.72 -3.10
N GLN A 99 6.04 -9.48 -2.81
CA GLN A 99 5.90 -10.89 -3.16
C GLN A 99 4.59 -11.12 -3.88
N VAL A 100 4.67 -11.28 -5.18
CA VAL A 100 3.54 -11.56 -6.06
C VAL A 100 3.42 -13.08 -6.17
N ILE A 101 2.56 -13.70 -5.37
CA ILE A 101 2.47 -15.17 -5.27
C ILE A 101 1.08 -15.73 -5.53
N SER A 102 0.11 -14.91 -5.86
CA SER A 102 -1.21 -15.35 -6.37
C SER A 102 -1.09 -15.92 -7.79
N HIS A 103 -0.19 -15.37 -8.58
CA HIS A 103 0.01 -15.70 -10.00
C HIS A 103 1.49 -15.58 -10.40
N SER A 104 1.83 -16.03 -11.58
CA SER A 104 3.12 -15.77 -12.23
C SER A 104 2.92 -15.13 -13.60
N SER A 105 4.01 -14.80 -14.29
CA SER A 105 3.95 -14.50 -15.72
C SER A 105 3.62 -15.73 -16.56
N ILE A 106 2.95 -15.53 -17.70
CA ILE A 106 2.88 -16.58 -18.75
C ILE A 106 4.26 -17.02 -19.27
N LYS A 107 5.32 -16.25 -18.99
CA LYS A 107 6.72 -16.59 -19.31
C LYS A 107 7.43 -17.35 -18.21
N HIS A 108 6.76 -17.61 -17.08
CA HIS A 108 7.33 -18.47 -16.05
C HIS A 108 7.53 -19.88 -16.60
N PRO A 109 8.72 -20.50 -16.40
CA PRO A 109 9.01 -21.82 -16.96
C PRO A 109 7.97 -22.89 -16.60
N PHE A 110 7.40 -22.84 -15.40
CA PHE A 110 6.38 -23.81 -14.97
C PHE A 110 5.04 -23.60 -15.67
N PHE A 111 4.68 -22.37 -16.02
CA PHE A 111 3.48 -22.16 -16.83
C PHE A 111 3.67 -22.68 -18.25
N GLU A 112 4.84 -22.47 -18.86
CA GLU A 112 5.16 -23.00 -20.20
C GLU A 112 5.09 -24.54 -20.24
N ILE A 113 5.55 -25.22 -19.17
CA ILE A 113 5.41 -26.68 -19.02
C ILE A 113 3.93 -27.04 -18.82
N SER A 114 3.24 -26.38 -17.88
CA SER A 114 1.85 -26.66 -17.53
C SER A 114 0.89 -26.54 -18.71
N ARG A 115 1.06 -25.48 -19.52
CA ARG A 115 0.18 -25.21 -20.68
C ARG A 115 0.39 -26.15 -21.87
N ALA A 116 1.53 -26.88 -21.92
CA ALA A 116 1.88 -27.71 -23.05
C ALA A 116 0.98 -28.93 -23.22
N SER A 117 0.49 -29.53 -22.11
CA SER A 117 -0.42 -30.68 -22.13
C SER A 117 -1.11 -30.87 -20.77
N ARG A 118 -2.08 -31.79 -20.72
CA ARG A 118 -2.75 -32.18 -19.44
C ARG A 118 -1.91 -33.17 -18.62
N ASP A 119 -0.91 -33.80 -19.22
CA ASP A 119 -0.13 -34.89 -18.65
C ASP A 119 1.35 -34.52 -18.57
N ASN A 120 1.71 -33.56 -17.72
CA ASN A 120 3.09 -33.20 -17.44
C ASN A 120 3.30 -32.92 -15.94
N GLU A 121 4.55 -32.82 -15.52
CA GLU A 121 4.92 -32.65 -14.12
C GLU A 121 4.40 -31.35 -13.48
N LYS A 122 3.98 -30.36 -14.26
CA LYS A 122 3.42 -29.09 -13.83
C LYS A 122 1.94 -28.93 -14.22
N ALA A 123 1.29 -29.99 -14.66
CA ALA A 123 -0.07 -29.93 -15.17
C ALA A 123 -1.09 -29.32 -14.19
N ASP A 124 -0.88 -29.51 -12.89
CA ASP A 124 -1.75 -29.04 -11.80
C ASP A 124 -1.16 -27.86 -10.99
N TRP A 125 -0.19 -27.16 -11.57
CA TRP A 125 0.46 -26.03 -10.89
C TRP A 125 -0.27 -24.70 -11.05
N TYR A 126 -1.17 -24.61 -12.02
CA TYR A 126 -2.01 -23.44 -12.30
C TYR A 126 -3.47 -23.83 -12.28
N VAL A 127 -4.35 -22.88 -12.17
CA VAL A 127 -5.78 -23.14 -12.13
C VAL A 127 -6.30 -23.38 -13.54
N TRP A 128 -6.61 -24.62 -13.85
CA TRP A 128 -7.16 -25.07 -15.13
C TRP A 128 -8.57 -25.63 -14.97
N ALA A 129 -9.44 -25.34 -15.93
CA ALA A 129 -10.76 -25.94 -15.97
C ALA A 129 -11.18 -26.26 -17.40
N ASP A 130 -12.02 -27.29 -17.55
CA ASP A 130 -12.62 -27.65 -18.84
C ASP A 130 -13.64 -26.59 -19.24
N PRO A 131 -13.84 -26.36 -20.55
CA PRO A 131 -14.95 -25.53 -21.03
C PRO A 131 -16.30 -26.01 -20.49
N SER A 132 -17.24 -25.10 -20.31
CA SER A 132 -18.66 -25.43 -20.16
C SER A 132 -19.16 -26.25 -21.36
N PRO A 133 -20.27 -27.00 -21.24
CA PRO A 133 -20.77 -27.86 -22.33
C PRO A 133 -21.02 -27.15 -23.66
N ASP A 134 -21.23 -25.85 -23.64
CA ASP A 134 -21.40 -24.99 -24.82
C ASP A 134 -20.07 -24.38 -25.34
N GLY A 135 -18.95 -24.74 -24.72
CA GLY A 135 -17.62 -24.25 -25.08
C GLY A 135 -17.22 -22.91 -24.45
N THR A 136 -18.08 -22.30 -23.64
CA THR A 136 -17.79 -21.05 -22.94
C THR A 136 -16.89 -21.27 -21.72
N ALA A 137 -16.48 -20.17 -21.07
CA ALA A 137 -15.64 -20.18 -19.85
C ALA A 137 -16.31 -21.01 -18.73
N PRO A 138 -15.51 -21.62 -17.83
CA PRO A 138 -16.03 -22.47 -16.75
C PRO A 138 -16.97 -21.76 -15.78
N THR A 139 -16.70 -20.50 -15.48
CA THR A 139 -17.49 -19.66 -14.56
C THR A 139 -17.70 -18.27 -15.14
N ASN A 140 -18.54 -17.47 -14.47
CA ASN A 140 -18.75 -16.06 -14.79
C ASN A 140 -17.72 -15.10 -14.14
N TRP A 141 -16.64 -15.61 -13.56
CA TRP A 141 -15.68 -14.78 -12.84
C TRP A 141 -15.03 -13.74 -13.76
N LEU A 142 -14.83 -12.55 -13.22
CA LEU A 142 -14.28 -11.40 -13.95
C LEU A 142 -12.87 -11.09 -13.50
N SER A 143 -12.06 -10.64 -14.44
CA SER A 143 -10.73 -10.10 -14.17
C SER A 143 -10.83 -8.69 -13.58
N HIS A 144 -9.97 -8.37 -12.61
CA HIS A 144 -9.85 -7.03 -12.04
C HIS A 144 -9.49 -5.96 -13.08
N PHE A 145 -8.77 -6.36 -14.14
CA PHE A 145 -8.44 -5.47 -15.28
C PHE A 145 -9.45 -5.53 -16.42
N GLY A 146 -10.64 -6.04 -16.13
CA GLY A 146 -11.78 -6.10 -17.04
C GLY A 146 -11.83 -7.35 -17.92
N GLY A 147 -13.02 -7.74 -18.29
CA GLY A 147 -13.32 -8.95 -19.06
C GLY A 147 -13.33 -10.22 -18.19
N PRO A 148 -13.44 -11.42 -18.82
CA PRO A 148 -13.50 -12.70 -18.10
C PRO A 148 -12.16 -13.01 -17.42
N ALA A 149 -12.21 -13.70 -16.27
CA ALA A 149 -11.04 -14.21 -15.56
C ALA A 149 -10.49 -15.53 -16.15
N TRP A 150 -10.88 -15.89 -17.37
CA TRP A 150 -10.53 -17.14 -18.01
C TRP A 150 -10.06 -16.92 -19.43
N THR A 151 -8.92 -17.53 -19.78
CA THR A 151 -8.38 -17.55 -21.15
C THR A 151 -8.21 -18.98 -21.64
N TYR A 152 -8.68 -19.26 -22.86
CA TYR A 152 -8.61 -20.59 -23.46
C TYR A 152 -7.20 -20.89 -24.01
N GLU A 153 -6.65 -22.05 -23.61
CA GLU A 153 -5.38 -22.55 -24.12
C GLU A 153 -5.63 -23.76 -25.06
N PRO A 154 -5.49 -23.58 -26.37
CA PRO A 154 -5.86 -24.60 -27.34
C PRO A 154 -4.96 -25.85 -27.31
N ARG A 155 -3.70 -25.74 -26.90
CA ARG A 155 -2.78 -26.88 -26.76
C ARG A 155 -3.26 -27.86 -25.71
N ARG A 156 -3.90 -27.33 -24.66
CA ARG A 156 -4.41 -28.09 -23.53
C ARG A 156 -5.93 -28.39 -23.69
N GLY A 157 -6.62 -27.59 -24.46
CA GLY A 157 -8.07 -27.67 -24.60
C GLY A 157 -8.82 -27.34 -23.31
N GLN A 158 -8.26 -26.45 -22.50
CA GLN A 158 -8.79 -25.96 -21.23
C GLN A 158 -8.67 -24.45 -21.12
N TYR A 159 -9.39 -23.87 -20.19
CA TYR A 159 -9.19 -22.48 -19.75
C TYR A 159 -8.24 -22.44 -18.55
N TYR A 160 -7.36 -21.42 -18.49
CA TYR A 160 -6.65 -21.07 -17.28
C TYR A 160 -7.24 -19.81 -16.65
N MET A 161 -7.22 -19.77 -15.34
CA MET A 161 -7.67 -18.62 -14.55
C MET A 161 -6.61 -17.53 -14.48
N HIS A 162 -7.05 -16.26 -14.49
CA HIS A 162 -6.25 -15.10 -14.19
C HIS A 162 -7.12 -14.01 -13.54
N ASN A 163 -6.85 -13.66 -12.30
CA ASN A 163 -7.58 -12.59 -11.63
C ASN A 163 -7.22 -11.19 -12.18
N PHE A 164 -6.08 -11.07 -12.86
CA PHE A 164 -5.57 -9.85 -13.47
C PHE A 164 -5.44 -10.01 -14.99
N LEU A 165 -4.28 -9.65 -15.57
CA LEU A 165 -4.08 -9.83 -17.01
C LEU A 165 -4.08 -11.32 -17.41
N SER A 166 -4.44 -11.60 -18.67
CA SER A 166 -4.21 -12.94 -19.27
C SER A 166 -2.73 -13.36 -19.26
N ASP A 167 -1.83 -12.40 -19.10
CA ASP A 167 -0.40 -12.63 -18.95
C ASP A 167 0.02 -13.03 -17.52
N GLN A 168 -0.94 -13.09 -16.58
CA GLN A 168 -0.75 -13.37 -15.17
C GLN A 168 -1.57 -14.58 -14.71
N PRO A 169 -1.26 -15.82 -15.19
CA PRO A 169 -2.00 -17.03 -14.80
C PRO A 169 -1.87 -17.32 -13.31
N ASP A 170 -3.00 -17.60 -12.66
CA ASP A 170 -3.09 -17.88 -11.24
C ASP A 170 -2.50 -19.25 -10.91
N PHE A 171 -1.65 -19.29 -9.87
CA PHE A 171 -1.16 -20.54 -9.30
C PHE A 171 -2.29 -21.33 -8.65
N ASN A 172 -2.24 -22.66 -8.78
CA ASN A 172 -3.13 -23.56 -8.04
C ASN A 172 -2.63 -23.74 -6.60
N MET A 173 -3.03 -22.84 -5.71
CA MET A 173 -2.64 -22.89 -4.30
C MET A 173 -3.24 -24.06 -3.52
N HIS A 174 -4.21 -24.80 -4.09
CA HIS A 174 -4.68 -26.07 -3.52
C HIS A 174 -3.65 -27.19 -3.68
N ASN A 175 -2.67 -27.03 -4.58
CA ASN A 175 -1.56 -27.97 -4.75
C ASN A 175 -0.44 -27.65 -3.72
N PRO A 176 -0.11 -28.60 -2.79
CA PRO A 176 0.92 -28.37 -1.78
C PRO A 176 2.33 -28.14 -2.38
N ASP A 177 2.65 -28.73 -3.54
CA ASP A 177 3.96 -28.54 -4.18
C ASP A 177 4.14 -27.08 -4.65
N VAL A 178 3.05 -26.41 -5.06
CA VAL A 178 3.05 -24.98 -5.38
C VAL A 178 3.32 -24.14 -4.14
N GLN A 179 2.64 -24.45 -3.03
CA GLN A 179 2.88 -23.77 -1.77
C GLN A 179 4.32 -23.94 -1.30
N ASP A 180 4.87 -25.16 -1.37
CA ASP A 180 6.26 -25.47 -0.98
C ASP A 180 7.25 -24.68 -1.82
N TYR A 181 7.08 -24.67 -3.14
CA TYR A 181 7.91 -23.88 -4.05
C TYR A 181 7.90 -22.39 -3.67
N LEU A 182 6.73 -21.81 -3.46
CA LEU A 182 6.59 -20.40 -3.11
C LEU A 182 7.20 -20.09 -1.73
N ILE A 183 7.10 -20.98 -0.76
CA ILE A 183 7.75 -20.85 0.55
C ILE A 183 9.28 -20.82 0.39
N GLU A 184 9.86 -21.73 -0.41
CA GLU A 184 11.30 -21.78 -0.62
C GLU A 184 11.83 -20.53 -1.35
N THR A 185 11.06 -19.91 -2.25
CA THR A 185 11.47 -18.62 -2.83
C THR A 185 11.57 -17.50 -1.78
N LYS A 186 10.77 -17.54 -0.70
CA LYS A 186 10.87 -16.58 0.41
C LYS A 186 12.08 -16.87 1.30
N ARG A 187 12.36 -18.15 1.56
CA ARG A 187 13.56 -18.56 2.29
C ARG A 187 14.83 -18.00 1.65
N PHE A 188 14.94 -18.08 0.32
CA PHE A 188 16.05 -17.49 -0.44
C PHE A 188 16.28 -16.00 -0.11
N TRP A 189 15.21 -15.19 -0.01
CA TRP A 189 15.33 -13.76 0.28
C TRP A 189 15.58 -13.48 1.76
N LEU A 190 15.01 -14.28 2.68
CA LEU A 190 15.30 -14.17 4.11
C LEU A 190 16.78 -14.47 4.40
N GLU A 191 17.35 -15.47 3.75
CA GLU A 191 18.79 -15.81 3.84
C GLU A 191 19.69 -14.70 3.29
N ARG A 192 19.21 -13.89 2.34
CA ARG A 192 19.90 -12.68 1.83
C ARG A 192 19.74 -11.46 2.72
N GLY A 193 19.04 -11.56 3.84
CA GLY A 193 18.92 -10.48 4.82
C GLY A 193 17.69 -9.58 4.70
N VAL A 194 16.70 -9.95 3.87
CA VAL A 194 15.42 -9.25 3.78
C VAL A 194 14.70 -9.30 5.13
N ASP A 195 14.18 -8.17 5.60
CA ASP A 195 13.54 -8.04 6.91
C ASP A 195 12.05 -8.36 6.89
N GLY A 196 11.46 -8.52 5.72
CA GLY A 196 10.04 -8.85 5.62
C GLY A 196 9.50 -8.84 4.20
N PHE A 197 8.21 -9.14 4.10
CA PHE A 197 7.51 -9.21 2.82
C PHE A 197 6.23 -8.39 2.83
N ARG A 198 5.96 -7.72 1.72
CA ARG A 198 4.62 -7.30 1.37
C ARG A 198 4.03 -8.37 0.47
N LEU A 199 2.93 -8.94 0.87
CA LEU A 199 2.22 -9.98 0.13
C LEU A 199 1.16 -9.32 -0.75
N ASP A 200 1.42 -9.35 -2.05
CA ASP A 200 0.52 -8.83 -3.07
C ASP A 200 -0.80 -9.61 -3.06
N THR A 201 -1.93 -8.90 -3.16
CA THR A 201 -3.25 -9.47 -3.31
C THR A 201 -3.49 -10.72 -2.43
N VAL A 202 -3.17 -10.62 -1.15
CA VAL A 202 -3.07 -11.77 -0.22
C VAL A 202 -4.36 -12.60 -0.08
N ASN A 203 -5.50 -12.03 -0.40
CA ASN A 203 -6.79 -12.73 -0.37
C ASN A 203 -7.19 -13.38 -1.71
N TYR A 204 -6.33 -13.30 -2.75
CA TYR A 204 -6.57 -13.94 -4.07
C TYR A 204 -5.88 -15.30 -4.22
N TYR A 205 -5.21 -15.82 -3.20
CA TYR A 205 -4.42 -17.06 -3.32
C TYR A 205 -5.25 -18.30 -3.55
N PHE A 206 -6.46 -18.37 -3.04
CA PHE A 206 -7.34 -19.54 -3.14
C PHE A 206 -8.67 -19.16 -3.77
N HIS A 207 -9.14 -20.04 -4.64
CA HIS A 207 -10.45 -20.02 -5.28
C HIS A 207 -11.32 -21.17 -4.80
N ASP A 208 -12.62 -21.09 -5.02
CA ASP A 208 -13.57 -22.17 -4.76
C ASP A 208 -13.34 -23.35 -5.74
N THR A 209 -13.01 -24.53 -5.23
CA THR A 209 -12.75 -25.73 -6.03
C THR A 209 -13.98 -26.30 -6.73
N GLU A 210 -15.19 -25.93 -6.30
CA GLU A 210 -16.43 -26.30 -6.98
C GLU A 210 -16.74 -25.40 -8.19
N LEU A 211 -15.95 -24.36 -8.40
CA LEU A 211 -16.08 -23.40 -9.51
C LEU A 211 -17.49 -22.81 -9.62
N ARG A 212 -18.06 -22.40 -8.47
CA ARG A 212 -19.39 -21.77 -8.44
C ARG A 212 -19.35 -20.36 -9.03
N ASN A 213 -20.41 -19.99 -9.72
CA ASN A 213 -20.57 -18.63 -10.24
C ASN A 213 -20.74 -17.61 -9.14
N ASN A 214 -20.06 -16.46 -9.26
CA ASN A 214 -20.29 -15.31 -8.39
C ASN A 214 -21.70 -14.74 -8.61
N PRO A 215 -22.45 -14.43 -7.53
CA PRO A 215 -23.74 -13.76 -7.67
C PRO A 215 -23.56 -12.30 -8.09
N PRO A 216 -24.59 -11.69 -8.69
CA PRO A 216 -24.57 -10.26 -8.97
C PRO A 216 -24.60 -9.47 -7.66
N ARG A 217 -23.92 -8.33 -7.62
CA ARG A 217 -23.97 -7.42 -6.49
C ARG A 217 -25.39 -6.88 -6.28
N PRO A 218 -25.90 -6.77 -5.04
CA PRO A 218 -27.22 -6.25 -4.77
C PRO A 218 -27.44 -4.85 -5.35
N ALA A 219 -28.62 -4.62 -5.92
CA ALA A 219 -29.00 -3.30 -6.43
C ALA A 219 -28.96 -2.24 -5.31
N GLY A 220 -28.34 -1.10 -5.57
CA GLY A 220 -28.21 -0.01 -4.60
C GLY A 220 -26.98 -0.11 -3.68
N SER A 221 -26.16 -1.16 -3.78
CA SER A 221 -24.81 -1.13 -3.23
C SER A 221 -23.99 -0.07 -4.00
N ASN A 222 -23.12 0.66 -3.28
CA ASN A 222 -22.28 1.71 -3.88
C ASN A 222 -21.21 1.10 -4.82
N ALA A 223 -21.63 0.52 -5.94
CA ALA A 223 -20.72 0.17 -7.02
C ALA A 223 -20.13 1.48 -7.57
N LEU A 224 -18.82 1.60 -7.55
CA LEU A 224 -18.14 2.77 -8.09
C LEU A 224 -18.17 2.71 -9.63
N GLY A 225 -19.08 3.47 -10.24
CA GLY A 225 -19.09 3.71 -11.67
C GLY A 225 -19.35 2.51 -12.56
N ASP A 226 -18.74 2.52 -13.75
CA ASP A 226 -18.90 1.53 -14.82
C ASP A 226 -17.93 0.35 -14.68
N ASP A 227 -17.34 0.11 -13.50
CA ASP A 227 -16.45 -1.02 -13.27
C ASP A 227 -17.23 -2.32 -13.24
N THR A 228 -17.08 -3.11 -14.30
CA THR A 228 -17.76 -4.40 -14.44
C THR A 228 -17.35 -5.43 -13.39
N TYR A 229 -16.11 -5.33 -12.86
CA TYR A 229 -15.63 -6.18 -11.77
C TYR A 229 -16.49 -6.01 -10.52
N GLU A 230 -16.78 -4.77 -10.15
CA GLU A 230 -17.59 -4.42 -8.98
C GLU A 230 -19.10 -4.75 -9.14
N MET A 231 -19.54 -5.24 -10.30
CA MET A 231 -20.92 -5.72 -10.50
C MET A 231 -21.20 -7.10 -9.90
N GLN A 232 -20.16 -7.82 -9.46
CA GLN A 232 -20.28 -9.14 -8.82
C GLN A 232 -19.95 -9.06 -7.32
N GLU A 233 -20.57 -9.95 -6.55
CA GLU A 233 -20.05 -10.31 -5.22
C GLU A 233 -19.01 -11.40 -5.40
N HIS A 234 -17.75 -11.09 -5.13
CA HIS A 234 -16.60 -11.99 -5.27
C HIS A 234 -16.52 -12.99 -4.11
N LEU A 235 -17.42 -13.98 -4.12
CA LEU A 235 -17.54 -14.99 -3.06
C LEU A 235 -16.70 -16.25 -3.32
N TYR A 236 -16.37 -16.52 -4.59
CA TYR A 236 -15.82 -17.81 -5.00
C TYR A 236 -14.46 -17.71 -5.72
N ASP A 237 -14.13 -16.59 -6.28
CA ASP A 237 -12.86 -16.36 -7.00
C ASP A 237 -11.71 -15.90 -6.10
N LYS A 238 -12.01 -15.48 -4.87
CA LYS A 238 -11.03 -15.03 -3.87
C LYS A 238 -11.52 -15.19 -2.43
N THR A 239 -10.67 -14.85 -1.46
CA THR A 239 -11.01 -14.78 -0.01
C THR A 239 -11.54 -16.11 0.53
N GLN A 240 -10.96 -17.24 0.10
CA GLN A 240 -11.36 -18.56 0.59
C GLN A 240 -10.72 -18.88 1.95
N PRO A 241 -11.39 -19.68 2.80
CA PRO A 241 -10.93 -19.99 4.17
C PRO A 241 -9.62 -20.76 4.22
N GLU A 242 -9.28 -21.51 3.17
CA GLU A 242 -8.03 -22.29 3.06
C GLU A 242 -6.78 -21.39 3.14
N ASN A 243 -6.92 -20.12 2.80
CA ASN A 243 -5.83 -19.15 2.84
C ASN A 243 -5.22 -19.01 4.23
N ILE A 244 -6.02 -19.16 5.28
CA ILE A 244 -5.52 -19.07 6.67
C ILE A 244 -4.41 -20.08 6.95
N ALA A 245 -4.58 -21.32 6.51
CA ALA A 245 -3.57 -22.36 6.70
C ALA A 245 -2.26 -22.05 5.97
N PHE A 246 -2.36 -21.45 4.78
CA PHE A 246 -1.18 -21.03 4.04
C PHE A 246 -0.48 -19.82 4.69
N LEU A 247 -1.23 -18.83 5.18
CA LEU A 247 -0.66 -17.71 5.94
C LEU A 247 0.07 -18.19 7.20
N GLN A 248 -0.45 -19.21 7.88
CA GLN A 248 0.23 -19.85 9.02
C GLN A 248 1.54 -20.53 8.62
N ARG A 249 1.60 -21.17 7.44
CA ARG A 249 2.84 -21.75 6.89
C ARG A 249 3.87 -20.64 6.58
N LEU A 250 3.46 -19.54 5.97
CA LEU A 250 4.32 -18.37 5.71
C LEU A 250 4.83 -17.76 7.02
N ARG A 251 3.95 -17.67 8.03
CA ARG A 251 4.34 -17.19 9.35
C ARG A 251 5.36 -18.12 10.01
N ALA A 252 5.17 -19.42 9.96
CA ALA A 252 6.13 -20.39 10.49
C ALA A 252 7.51 -20.25 9.85
N LEU A 253 7.58 -20.00 8.51
CA LEU A 253 8.84 -19.72 7.85
C LEU A 253 9.48 -18.42 8.38
N THR A 254 8.72 -17.32 8.48
CA THR A 254 9.31 -16.05 8.94
C THR A 254 9.75 -16.09 10.41
N ASP A 255 9.10 -16.90 11.23
CA ASP A 255 9.46 -17.10 12.64
C ASP A 255 10.76 -17.95 12.83
N GLU A 256 11.29 -18.57 11.77
CA GLU A 256 12.63 -19.18 11.78
C GLU A 256 13.77 -18.14 11.84
N TYR A 257 13.44 -16.86 11.56
CA TYR A 257 14.38 -15.74 11.48
C TYR A 257 14.00 -14.64 12.47
N ASP A 258 14.97 -14.07 13.15
CA ASP A 258 14.75 -12.99 14.12
C ASP A 258 14.25 -11.72 13.43
N ASP A 259 13.27 -11.04 14.04
CA ASP A 259 12.80 -9.71 13.65
C ASP A 259 12.28 -9.59 12.19
N ARG A 260 11.55 -10.60 11.69
CA ARG A 260 10.90 -10.54 10.37
C ARG A 260 9.42 -10.18 10.49
N ALA A 261 8.90 -9.49 9.47
CA ALA A 261 7.49 -9.10 9.44
C ALA A 261 6.88 -9.24 8.04
N MET A 262 5.60 -9.58 8.00
CA MET A 262 4.81 -9.62 6.76
C MET A 262 3.67 -8.60 6.84
N VAL A 263 3.39 -7.96 5.70
CA VAL A 263 2.21 -7.11 5.50
C VAL A 263 1.44 -7.60 4.29
N GLY A 264 0.16 -7.93 4.48
CA GLY A 264 -0.73 -8.37 3.39
C GLY A 264 -1.53 -7.23 2.81
N GLU A 265 -1.65 -7.21 1.49
CA GLU A 265 -2.61 -6.36 0.79
C GLU A 265 -3.93 -7.08 0.60
N VAL A 266 -5.01 -6.50 1.12
CA VAL A 266 -6.36 -7.06 1.03
C VAL A 266 -7.17 -6.30 -0.04
N GLY A 267 -7.35 -6.93 -1.19
CA GLY A 267 -8.22 -6.45 -2.28
C GLY A 267 -9.66 -6.90 -2.08
N GLU A 268 -10.36 -6.27 -1.16
CA GLU A 268 -11.75 -6.58 -0.82
C GLU A 268 -12.53 -5.28 -0.63
N SER A 269 -13.70 -5.16 -1.26
CA SER A 269 -14.49 -3.92 -1.22
C SER A 269 -15.59 -3.91 -0.14
N GLN A 270 -16.07 -5.07 0.30
CA GLN A 270 -17.23 -5.14 1.20
C GLN A 270 -16.89 -5.58 2.62
N ARG A 271 -15.86 -6.43 2.77
CA ARG A 271 -15.48 -7.07 4.02
C ARG A 271 -14.01 -6.83 4.37
N SER A 272 -13.43 -5.77 3.83
CA SER A 272 -12.00 -5.47 3.94
C SER A 272 -11.49 -5.50 5.38
N MET A 273 -12.16 -4.83 6.30
CA MET A 273 -11.78 -4.78 7.72
C MET A 273 -11.89 -6.13 8.39
N GLN A 274 -12.92 -6.92 8.08
CA GLN A 274 -13.08 -8.28 8.61
C GLN A 274 -11.98 -9.22 8.10
N VAL A 275 -11.65 -9.14 6.79
CA VAL A 275 -10.58 -9.96 6.20
C VAL A 275 -9.21 -9.55 6.75
N MET A 276 -8.91 -8.24 6.84
CA MET A 276 -7.69 -7.74 7.48
C MET A 276 -7.57 -8.25 8.94
N ALA A 277 -8.68 -8.14 9.69
CA ALA A 277 -8.75 -8.60 11.06
C ALA A 277 -8.51 -10.13 11.17
N GLU A 278 -9.13 -10.90 10.29
CA GLU A 278 -8.94 -12.34 10.24
C GLU A 278 -7.48 -12.74 9.94
N TYR A 279 -6.83 -12.01 9.03
CA TYR A 279 -5.46 -12.30 8.61
C TYR A 279 -4.38 -11.83 9.60
N THR A 280 -4.73 -10.95 10.54
CA THR A 280 -3.77 -10.36 11.50
C THR A 280 -4.02 -10.70 12.96
N ARG A 281 -5.21 -11.27 13.30
CA ARG A 281 -5.50 -11.65 14.70
C ARG A 281 -4.65 -12.82 15.15
N GLY A 282 -4.35 -12.87 16.44
CA GLY A 282 -3.49 -13.90 17.03
C GLY A 282 -2.01 -13.65 16.72
N SER A 283 -1.21 -14.71 16.81
CA SER A 283 0.24 -14.60 16.66
C SER A 283 0.82 -15.56 15.61
N ASP A 284 -0.03 -16.20 14.83
CA ASP A 284 0.32 -17.29 13.91
C ASP A 284 0.03 -16.98 12.43
N ARG A 285 -0.29 -15.73 12.12
CA ARG A 285 -0.63 -15.25 10.77
C ARG A 285 0.22 -14.01 10.43
N LEU A 286 -0.29 -13.14 9.57
CA LEU A 286 0.42 -11.91 9.22
C LEU A 286 0.61 -10.99 10.43
N GLN A 287 1.73 -10.31 10.48
CA GLN A 287 1.95 -9.25 11.46
C GLN A 287 1.09 -8.02 11.16
N MET A 288 0.89 -7.72 9.88
CA MET A 288 0.17 -6.52 9.42
C MET A 288 -0.65 -6.82 8.17
N ALA A 289 -1.70 -6.03 7.95
CA ALA A 289 -2.41 -5.98 6.69
C ALA A 289 -2.88 -4.55 6.38
N TYR A 290 -3.15 -4.27 5.12
CA TYR A 290 -3.81 -3.05 4.68
C TYR A 290 -4.84 -3.35 3.58
N SER A 291 -5.76 -2.40 3.40
CA SER A 291 -6.79 -2.45 2.36
C SER A 291 -6.88 -1.09 1.65
N PHE A 292 -7.81 -1.00 0.70
CA PHE A 292 -8.01 0.21 -0.09
C PHE A 292 -8.99 1.22 0.54
N ASP A 293 -9.54 0.97 1.73
CA ASP A 293 -10.54 1.84 2.36
C ASP A 293 -10.04 3.28 2.58
N LEU A 294 -8.79 3.46 3.03
CA LEU A 294 -8.18 4.77 3.19
C LEU A 294 -7.42 5.26 1.95
N LEU A 295 -7.39 4.48 0.89
CA LEU A 295 -6.84 4.83 -0.42
C LEU A 295 -7.93 5.33 -1.39
N GLY A 296 -9.18 5.37 -0.95
CA GLY A 296 -10.36 5.80 -1.71
C GLY A 296 -10.64 7.31 -1.65
N PRO A 297 -11.72 7.77 -2.31
CA PRO A 297 -12.06 9.19 -2.42
C PRO A 297 -12.67 9.79 -1.14
N HIS A 298 -13.06 8.98 -0.18
CA HIS A 298 -13.72 9.44 1.03
C HIS A 298 -12.76 10.15 1.99
N PHE A 299 -13.11 11.38 2.38
CA PHE A 299 -12.34 12.19 3.32
C PHE A 299 -13.29 12.85 4.32
N SER A 300 -13.57 12.18 5.45
CA SER A 300 -14.44 12.66 6.52
C SER A 300 -14.03 12.07 7.87
N ALA A 301 -14.39 12.73 8.96
CA ALA A 301 -14.12 12.23 10.31
C ALA A 301 -14.83 10.90 10.55
N GLU A 302 -16.06 10.78 10.07
CA GLU A 302 -16.85 9.55 10.14
C GLU A 302 -16.15 8.39 9.42
N HIS A 303 -15.70 8.60 8.18
CA HIS A 303 -15.03 7.56 7.41
C HIS A 303 -13.75 7.04 8.11
N PHE A 304 -12.90 7.96 8.57
CA PHE A 304 -11.68 7.59 9.31
C PHE A 304 -11.97 6.85 10.61
N ARG A 305 -13.02 7.27 11.34
CA ARG A 305 -13.45 6.65 12.58
C ARG A 305 -13.98 5.25 12.35
N VAL A 306 -15.00 5.09 11.50
CA VAL A 306 -15.67 3.80 11.32
C VAL A 306 -14.74 2.73 10.72
N THR A 307 -13.82 3.12 9.83
CA THR A 307 -12.83 2.20 9.25
C THR A 307 -11.93 1.61 10.34
N GLN A 308 -11.40 2.45 11.23
CA GLN A 308 -10.53 1.96 12.29
C GLN A 308 -11.28 1.20 13.38
N GLU A 309 -12.44 1.69 13.81
CA GLU A 309 -13.30 1.00 14.78
C GLU A 309 -13.67 -0.40 14.26
N ALA A 310 -14.11 -0.53 13.01
CA ALA A 310 -14.47 -1.82 12.43
C ALA A 310 -13.31 -2.83 12.44
N PHE A 311 -12.08 -2.39 12.20
CA PHE A 311 -10.91 -3.26 12.28
C PHE A 311 -10.63 -3.71 13.73
N PHE A 312 -10.53 -2.78 14.67
CA PHE A 312 -10.17 -3.09 16.06
C PHE A 312 -11.28 -3.80 16.83
N ASP A 313 -12.55 -3.60 16.47
CA ASP A 313 -13.67 -4.38 16.99
C ASP A 313 -13.60 -5.85 16.55
N ALA A 314 -13.19 -6.10 15.30
CA ALA A 314 -13.04 -7.44 14.76
C ALA A 314 -11.76 -8.15 15.25
N ALA A 315 -10.65 -7.43 15.42
CA ALA A 315 -9.38 -7.94 15.93
C ALA A 315 -8.70 -6.95 16.88
N PRO A 316 -9.04 -6.96 18.17
CA PRO A 316 -8.42 -6.05 19.15
C PRO A 316 -6.91 -6.24 19.31
N ASP A 317 -6.38 -7.41 18.95
CA ASP A 317 -4.96 -7.77 18.96
C ASP A 317 -4.28 -7.70 17.58
N GLY A 318 -5.06 -7.53 16.51
CA GLY A 318 -4.58 -7.33 15.16
C GLY A 318 -3.80 -6.02 14.99
N TRP A 319 -3.04 -5.92 13.89
CA TRP A 319 -2.26 -4.71 13.62
C TRP A 319 -2.41 -4.26 12.17
N PRO A 320 -3.02 -3.10 11.92
CA PRO A 320 -3.17 -2.58 10.57
C PRO A 320 -1.93 -1.82 10.11
N LYS A 321 -1.77 -1.70 8.78
CA LYS A 321 -0.92 -0.70 8.14
C LYS A 321 -1.82 0.28 7.40
N TRP A 322 -1.79 1.55 7.76
CA TRP A 322 -2.57 2.60 7.10
C TRP A 322 -1.73 3.38 6.09
N SER A 323 -2.31 3.71 4.95
CA SER A 323 -1.70 4.54 3.91
C SER A 323 -2.77 5.39 3.23
N PHE A 324 -2.39 6.56 2.75
CA PHE A 324 -3.27 7.44 1.97
C PHE A 324 -2.94 7.46 0.47
N SER A 325 -1.77 6.97 0.10
CA SER A 325 -1.37 6.73 -1.29
C SER A 325 -0.53 5.47 -1.42
N ASN A 326 -0.50 4.92 -2.63
CA ASN A 326 0.41 3.90 -3.10
C ASN A 326 0.56 4.04 -4.64
N HIS A 327 1.16 3.06 -5.28
CA HIS A 327 1.39 3.05 -6.72
C HIS A 327 0.17 2.61 -7.55
N ASP A 328 -0.97 2.32 -6.92
CA ASP A 328 -2.20 1.83 -7.58
C ASP A 328 -3.36 2.81 -7.56
N VAL A 329 -3.23 3.91 -6.80
CA VAL A 329 -4.30 4.90 -6.66
C VAL A 329 -3.82 6.32 -6.96
N GLU A 330 -4.74 7.17 -7.36
CA GLU A 330 -4.50 8.60 -7.48
C GLU A 330 -3.90 9.17 -6.19
N ARG A 331 -2.90 10.05 -6.30
CA ARG A 331 -2.25 10.68 -5.14
C ARG A 331 -3.27 11.42 -4.27
N HIS A 332 -3.21 11.22 -2.96
CA HIS A 332 -4.23 11.69 -2.02
C HIS A 332 -4.47 13.20 -2.06
N VAL A 333 -3.43 14.02 -2.27
CA VAL A 333 -3.58 15.49 -2.34
C VAL A 333 -4.40 15.94 -3.56
N THR A 334 -4.39 15.18 -4.64
CA THR A 334 -5.25 15.41 -5.81
C THR A 334 -6.64 14.84 -5.57
N ARG A 335 -6.73 13.60 -5.12
CA ARG A 335 -7.99 12.89 -4.83
C ARG A 335 -8.86 13.63 -3.82
N TRP A 336 -8.25 14.28 -2.84
CA TRP A 336 -8.94 15.03 -1.78
C TRP A 336 -8.85 16.55 -1.93
N ALA A 337 -8.45 17.07 -3.09
CA ALA A 337 -8.21 18.50 -3.32
C ALA A 337 -9.37 19.42 -2.89
N ALA A 338 -10.62 18.95 -3.04
CA ALA A 338 -11.81 19.72 -2.66
C ALA A 338 -11.90 20.03 -1.14
N HIS A 339 -11.13 19.31 -0.30
CA HIS A 339 -11.08 19.47 1.14
C HIS A 339 -9.89 20.32 1.62
N GLY A 340 -8.96 20.66 0.72
CA GLY A 340 -7.77 21.45 1.02
C GLY A 340 -8.02 22.96 0.94
N VAL A 341 -7.27 23.74 1.73
CA VAL A 341 -7.06 25.16 1.48
C VAL A 341 -6.21 25.32 0.22
N ASP A 342 -5.15 24.53 0.16
CA ASP A 342 -4.23 24.32 -0.95
C ASP A 342 -3.58 22.94 -0.82
N THR A 343 -2.82 22.53 -1.82
CA THR A 343 -2.13 21.23 -1.84
C THR A 343 -1.17 21.06 -0.66
N ASP A 344 -0.41 22.07 -0.28
CA ASP A 344 0.56 22.00 0.82
C ASP A 344 -0.11 21.82 2.17
N SER A 345 -1.17 22.58 2.43
CA SER A 345 -1.95 22.50 3.67
C SER A 345 -2.60 21.13 3.82
N LEU A 346 -3.14 20.59 2.71
CA LEU A 346 -3.74 19.25 2.69
C LEU A 346 -2.69 18.15 2.91
N ALA A 347 -1.54 18.22 2.25
CA ALA A 347 -0.45 17.27 2.44
C ALA A 347 0.06 17.26 3.90
N LYS A 348 0.20 18.44 4.49
CA LYS A 348 0.63 18.61 5.88
C LYS A 348 -0.41 18.10 6.89
N LEU A 349 -1.69 18.35 6.65
CA LEU A 349 -2.77 17.77 7.45
C LEU A 349 -2.77 16.25 7.35
N SER A 350 -2.64 15.71 6.12
CA SER A 350 -2.70 14.28 5.86
C SER A 350 -1.63 13.50 6.64
N ILE A 351 -0.38 13.94 6.63
CA ILE A 351 0.66 13.28 7.45
C ILE A 351 0.39 13.47 8.95
N GLY A 352 -0.16 14.62 9.38
CA GLY A 352 -0.59 14.82 10.75
C GLY A 352 -1.62 13.79 11.19
N ILE A 353 -2.63 13.51 10.36
CA ILE A 353 -3.65 12.48 10.63
C ILE A 353 -3.02 11.08 10.64
N LEU A 354 -2.33 10.73 9.55
CA LEU A 354 -1.77 9.38 9.36
C LEU A 354 -0.80 9.02 10.48
N ALA A 355 0.09 9.93 10.87
CA ALA A 355 1.05 9.74 11.95
C ALA A 355 0.41 9.59 13.34
N ALA A 356 -0.85 10.02 13.50
CA ALA A 356 -1.57 9.87 14.76
C ALA A 356 -2.37 8.56 14.85
N PHE A 357 -2.63 7.87 13.75
CA PHE A 357 -3.39 6.63 13.75
C PHE A 357 -2.69 5.48 14.50
N GLU A 358 -3.49 4.63 15.12
CA GLU A 358 -3.04 3.37 15.71
C GLU A 358 -2.72 2.37 14.59
N GLY A 359 -1.50 1.90 14.54
CA GLY A 359 -1.03 1.00 13.49
C GLY A 359 0.34 1.40 12.97
N THR A 360 0.82 0.64 12.01
CA THR A 360 1.95 0.99 11.15
C THR A 360 1.45 1.93 10.07
N ILE A 361 2.28 2.85 9.62
CA ILE A 361 1.91 3.79 8.56
C ILE A 361 2.80 3.59 7.33
N GLY A 362 2.19 3.77 6.16
CA GLY A 362 2.88 3.73 4.87
C GLY A 362 2.86 5.09 4.20
N ILE A 363 4.01 5.50 3.71
CA ILE A 363 4.21 6.72 2.92
C ILE A 363 4.68 6.28 1.53
N TYR A 364 4.01 6.74 0.50
CA TYR A 364 4.41 6.49 -0.88
C TYR A 364 5.38 7.58 -1.35
N GLN A 365 6.43 7.20 -2.08
CA GLN A 365 7.42 8.15 -2.62
C GLN A 365 6.76 9.38 -3.26
N GLY A 366 7.24 10.57 -2.88
CA GLY A 366 6.75 11.86 -3.36
C GLY A 366 5.60 12.46 -2.54
N GLU A 367 4.98 11.71 -1.60
CA GLU A 367 4.02 12.30 -0.67
C GLU A 367 4.65 13.39 0.17
N GLU A 368 5.88 13.15 0.62
CA GLU A 368 6.68 14.07 1.44
C GLU A 368 7.04 15.37 0.71
N LEU A 369 6.89 15.39 -0.61
CA LEU A 369 7.07 16.59 -1.44
C LEU A 369 5.73 17.29 -1.74
N GLY A 370 4.60 16.67 -1.40
CA GLY A 370 3.29 17.11 -1.82
C GLY A 370 3.05 16.93 -3.32
N LEU A 371 3.63 15.88 -3.93
CA LEU A 371 3.41 15.59 -5.35
C LEU A 371 1.93 15.31 -5.63
N GLU A 372 1.40 16.01 -6.62
CA GLU A 372 0.06 15.79 -7.15
C GLU A 372 0.06 14.68 -8.20
N GLN A 373 -1.13 14.20 -8.57
CA GLN A 373 -1.31 13.30 -9.70
C GLN A 373 -0.85 14.00 -10.98
N THR A 374 -0.01 13.34 -11.76
CA THR A 374 0.42 13.87 -13.04
C THR A 374 -0.65 13.60 -14.09
N GLU A 375 -1.10 14.63 -14.79
CA GLU A 375 -1.99 14.48 -15.95
C GLU A 375 -1.22 13.86 -17.11
N MET A 376 -1.72 12.69 -17.58
CA MET A 376 -1.12 11.92 -18.66
C MET A 376 -1.92 12.07 -19.96
N GLU A 377 -1.22 12.20 -21.06
CA GLU A 377 -1.80 12.09 -22.40
C GLU A 377 -1.84 10.62 -22.83
N TYR A 378 -2.76 10.24 -23.71
CA TYR A 378 -2.90 8.83 -24.15
C TYR A 378 -1.58 8.22 -24.66
N HIS A 379 -0.78 8.99 -25.39
CA HIS A 379 0.49 8.52 -25.95
C HIS A 379 1.63 8.38 -24.92
N GLU A 380 1.43 8.87 -23.70
CA GLU A 380 2.36 8.75 -22.58
C GLU A 380 2.03 7.53 -21.70
N LEU A 381 0.86 6.90 -21.91
CA LEU A 381 0.39 5.79 -21.08
C LEU A 381 1.18 4.51 -21.36
N THR A 382 1.44 3.77 -20.30
CA THR A 382 2.03 2.43 -20.29
C THR A 382 1.16 1.43 -19.53
N ASP A 383 0.33 1.90 -18.62
CA ASP A 383 -0.50 1.08 -17.75
C ASP A 383 -1.66 0.41 -18.51
N PRO A 384 -1.79 -0.95 -18.46
CA PRO A 384 -2.82 -1.68 -19.22
C PRO A 384 -4.26 -1.20 -19.00
N PRO A 385 -4.75 -0.93 -17.78
CA PRO A 385 -6.07 -0.35 -17.58
C PRO A 385 -6.26 1.01 -18.25
N GLY A 386 -5.26 1.89 -18.14
CA GLY A 386 -5.30 3.21 -18.80
C GLY A 386 -5.39 3.11 -20.30
N LEU A 387 -4.59 2.23 -20.92
CA LEU A 387 -4.63 1.99 -22.36
C LEU A 387 -5.97 1.39 -22.82
N ARG A 388 -6.55 0.48 -22.01
CA ARG A 388 -7.76 -0.26 -22.37
C ARG A 388 -9.03 0.58 -22.26
N PHE A 389 -9.12 1.42 -21.22
CA PHE A 389 -10.37 2.10 -20.85
C PHE A 389 -10.32 3.62 -21.00
N TRP A 390 -9.32 4.14 -21.74
CA TRP A 390 -9.22 5.57 -22.05
C TRP A 390 -10.47 6.08 -22.80
N PRO A 391 -10.96 7.29 -22.52
CA PRO A 391 -10.46 8.28 -21.53
C PRO A 391 -11.11 8.16 -20.13
N GLU A 392 -12.04 7.24 -19.93
CA GLU A 392 -12.83 7.09 -18.69
C GLU A 392 -11.94 6.66 -17.52
N VAL A 393 -11.01 5.74 -17.77
CA VAL A 393 -9.98 5.32 -16.79
C VAL A 393 -8.62 5.74 -17.31
N LYS A 394 -7.93 6.61 -16.56
CA LYS A 394 -6.60 7.11 -16.96
C LYS A 394 -5.46 6.17 -16.56
N GLY A 395 -5.75 5.12 -15.81
CA GLY A 395 -4.76 4.18 -15.29
C GLY A 395 -3.94 4.75 -14.14
N ARG A 396 -2.85 4.05 -13.82
CA ARG A 396 -2.01 4.31 -12.64
C ARG A 396 -0.75 5.14 -12.95
N ASP A 397 -0.43 5.40 -14.23
CA ASP A 397 0.82 6.07 -14.63
C ASP A 397 1.01 7.44 -13.98
N GLY A 398 -0.07 8.20 -13.79
CA GLY A 398 0.00 9.53 -13.19
C GLY A 398 0.52 9.57 -11.75
N CYS A 399 0.33 8.51 -10.95
CA CYS A 399 0.93 8.39 -9.62
C CYS A 399 2.33 7.75 -9.64
N ARG A 400 2.72 7.14 -10.78
CA ARG A 400 3.98 6.40 -10.95
C ARG A 400 5.10 7.22 -11.61
N THR A 401 4.85 8.49 -11.92
CA THR A 401 5.85 9.39 -12.51
C THR A 401 7.08 9.54 -11.61
N PRO A 402 8.27 9.82 -12.21
CA PRO A 402 9.53 9.85 -11.48
C PRO A 402 9.58 10.82 -10.30
N MET A 403 10.36 10.47 -9.29
CA MET A 403 10.79 11.38 -8.24
C MET A 403 11.59 12.55 -8.81
N VAL A 404 11.50 13.71 -8.16
CA VAL A 404 12.19 14.94 -8.55
C VAL A 404 13.14 15.37 -7.43
N TRP A 405 14.42 15.33 -7.71
CA TRP A 405 15.48 15.59 -6.74
C TRP A 405 16.01 17.03 -6.81
N ASP A 406 16.24 17.50 -8.04
CA ASP A 406 16.76 18.85 -8.28
C ASP A 406 16.11 19.48 -9.51
N ALA A 407 15.42 20.61 -9.31
CA ALA A 407 14.68 21.29 -10.38
C ALA A 407 15.58 21.85 -11.49
N ASP A 408 16.86 22.11 -11.20
CA ASP A 408 17.83 22.66 -12.14
C ASP A 408 18.52 21.58 -13.00
N GLU A 409 18.37 20.29 -12.60
CA GLU A 409 18.92 19.17 -13.35
C GLU A 409 17.93 18.62 -14.38
N ILE A 410 18.48 17.99 -15.44
CA ILE A 410 17.67 17.31 -16.46
C ILE A 410 16.73 16.28 -15.81
N ASN A 411 15.48 16.22 -16.24
CA ASN A 411 14.44 15.35 -15.71
C ASN A 411 14.30 15.43 -14.16
N GLY A 412 14.56 16.60 -13.59
CA GLY A 412 14.50 16.80 -12.13
C GLY A 412 15.56 16.01 -11.37
N GLY A 413 16.69 15.67 -11.98
CA GLY A 413 17.74 14.85 -11.37
C GLY A 413 17.39 13.37 -11.23
N PHE A 414 16.27 12.92 -11.82
CA PHE A 414 15.88 11.50 -11.82
C PHE A 414 16.79 10.67 -12.75
N SER A 415 17.01 11.14 -13.99
CA SER A 415 17.75 10.44 -15.02
C SER A 415 18.41 11.43 -15.97
N VAL A 416 19.55 11.06 -16.52
CA VAL A 416 20.19 11.77 -17.66
C VAL A 416 19.65 11.27 -19.01
N GLY A 417 18.96 10.13 -19.04
CA GLY A 417 18.29 9.54 -20.20
C GLY A 417 16.86 10.05 -20.38
N TYR A 418 16.13 9.45 -21.32
CA TYR A 418 14.71 9.71 -21.52
C TYR A 418 13.88 8.92 -20.51
N PRO A 419 13.17 9.56 -19.56
CA PRO A 419 12.44 8.85 -18.53
C PRO A 419 11.31 8.00 -19.10
N TRP A 420 11.06 6.82 -18.52
CA TRP A 420 10.01 5.88 -18.93
C TRP A 420 8.59 6.49 -18.80
N LEU A 421 8.37 7.41 -17.87
CA LEU A 421 7.22 8.31 -17.78
C LEU A 421 7.71 9.76 -17.68
N PRO A 422 6.94 10.74 -18.18
CA PRO A 422 7.37 12.13 -18.24
C PRO A 422 7.54 12.76 -16.85
N VAL A 423 8.51 13.65 -16.73
CA VAL A 423 8.65 14.61 -15.63
C VAL A 423 8.09 15.95 -16.09
N LYS A 424 6.99 16.40 -15.52
CA LYS A 424 6.27 17.62 -15.94
C LYS A 424 6.56 18.81 -15.00
N ALA A 425 6.30 20.02 -15.47
CA ALA A 425 6.60 21.25 -14.72
C ALA A 425 6.01 21.31 -13.29
N PRO A 426 4.76 20.85 -13.03
CA PRO A 426 4.24 20.82 -11.66
C PRO A 426 5.06 19.93 -10.70
N GLN A 427 5.60 18.82 -11.20
CA GLN A 427 6.48 17.94 -10.40
C GLN A 427 7.82 18.63 -10.12
N LEU A 428 8.45 19.26 -11.14
CA LEU A 428 9.72 19.98 -10.98
C LEU A 428 9.64 21.07 -9.92
N ALA A 429 8.50 21.75 -9.82
CA ALA A 429 8.25 22.78 -8.81
C ALA A 429 8.27 22.20 -7.36
N ARG A 430 8.18 20.88 -7.22
CA ARG A 430 8.18 20.15 -5.95
C ARG A 430 9.52 19.46 -5.64
N ALA A 431 10.56 19.69 -6.43
CA ALA A 431 11.85 19.02 -6.27
C ALA A 431 12.40 19.15 -4.86
N VAL A 432 13.11 18.11 -4.40
CA VAL A 432 13.73 18.06 -3.06
C VAL A 432 14.62 19.29 -2.81
N SER A 433 15.42 19.70 -3.81
CA SER A 433 16.33 20.87 -3.71
C SER A 433 15.60 22.20 -3.45
N GLY A 434 14.32 22.30 -3.82
CA GLY A 434 13.49 23.49 -3.62
C GLY A 434 12.75 23.54 -2.28
N GLN A 435 12.82 22.47 -1.46
CA GLN A 435 12.06 22.35 -0.21
C GLN A 435 12.75 23.08 0.95
N GLY A 436 12.23 24.24 1.35
CA GLY A 436 12.72 25.04 2.48
C GLY A 436 12.02 24.72 3.81
N GLU A 437 12.32 25.49 4.87
CA GLU A 437 11.83 25.25 6.25
C GLU A 437 10.30 25.17 6.40
N ALA A 438 9.53 25.89 5.59
CA ALA A 438 8.08 25.87 5.61
C ALA A 438 7.45 24.84 4.64
N SER A 439 8.27 24.04 3.98
CA SER A 439 7.84 23.08 2.94
C SER A 439 7.04 21.92 3.51
N VAL A 440 6.47 21.12 2.60
CA VAL A 440 5.81 19.85 2.92
C VAL A 440 6.85 18.86 3.46
N LEU A 441 8.03 18.75 2.85
CA LEU A 441 9.10 17.84 3.27
C LEU A 441 9.53 18.08 4.73
N GLU A 442 9.82 19.34 5.09
CA GLU A 442 10.23 19.66 6.46
C GLU A 442 9.10 19.45 7.48
N HIS A 443 7.84 19.60 7.04
CA HIS A 443 6.70 19.27 7.88
C HIS A 443 6.60 17.75 8.11
N TYR A 444 6.77 16.93 7.06
CA TYR A 444 6.82 15.46 7.19
C TYR A 444 7.93 15.02 8.15
N ARG A 445 9.16 15.52 7.98
CA ARG A 445 10.29 15.24 8.90
C ARG A 445 9.93 15.55 10.36
N ARG A 446 9.32 16.70 10.61
CA ARG A 446 8.91 17.14 11.94
C ARG A 446 7.84 16.26 12.57
N VAL A 447 6.80 15.89 11.79
CA VAL A 447 5.72 15.01 12.25
C VAL A 447 6.24 13.60 12.53
N LEU A 448 7.06 13.06 11.65
CA LEU A 448 7.63 11.72 11.81
C LEU A 448 8.65 11.66 12.97
N ALA A 449 9.43 12.71 13.17
CA ALA A 449 10.31 12.82 14.34
C ALA A 449 9.51 12.84 15.66
N TYR A 450 8.39 13.57 15.71
CA TYR A 450 7.49 13.56 16.87
C TYR A 450 6.89 12.17 17.10
N ARG A 451 6.41 11.48 16.05
CA ARG A 451 5.91 10.10 16.15
C ARG A 451 6.99 9.14 16.66
N ARG A 452 8.21 9.23 16.13
CA ARG A 452 9.33 8.38 16.55
C ARG A 452 9.67 8.57 18.05
N GLY A 453 9.58 9.80 18.57
CA GLY A 453 9.78 10.14 19.97
C GLY A 453 8.59 9.80 20.89
N SER A 454 7.44 9.43 20.35
CA SER A 454 6.19 9.24 21.11
C SER A 454 5.75 7.76 21.14
N ASP A 455 6.04 7.06 22.25
CA ASP A 455 5.49 5.71 22.47
C ASP A 455 3.96 5.70 22.44
N VAL A 456 3.31 6.79 22.83
CA VAL A 456 1.85 6.92 22.82
C VAL A 456 1.32 6.81 21.38
N LEU A 457 1.97 7.49 20.41
CA LEU A 457 1.61 7.37 19.00
C LEU A 457 1.95 6.01 18.41
N ARG A 458 3.06 5.42 18.80
CA ARG A 458 3.51 4.14 18.25
C ARG A 458 2.73 2.95 18.78
N ARG A 459 2.26 2.98 20.05
CA ARG A 459 1.74 1.80 20.77
C ARG A 459 0.45 2.03 21.53
N GLY A 460 0.04 3.29 21.74
CA GLY A 460 -1.17 3.62 22.48
C GLY A 460 -2.42 3.12 21.76
N ARG A 461 -3.47 2.89 22.51
CA ARG A 461 -4.80 2.55 21.99
C ARG A 461 -5.60 3.78 21.64
N THR A 462 -6.43 3.68 20.62
CA THR A 462 -7.28 4.78 20.14
C THR A 462 -8.66 4.74 20.79
N THR A 463 -9.18 5.93 21.09
CA THR A 463 -10.60 6.14 21.42
C THR A 463 -11.07 7.38 20.68
N PHE A 464 -12.01 7.23 19.78
CA PHE A 464 -12.58 8.35 19.04
C PHE A 464 -13.47 9.21 19.91
N LEU A 465 -13.51 10.51 19.60
CA LEU A 465 -14.32 11.52 20.27
C LEU A 465 -15.34 12.07 19.27
N ASP A 466 -16.59 12.14 19.66
CA ASP A 466 -17.65 12.73 18.84
C ASP A 466 -17.65 14.26 19.01
N VAL A 467 -17.05 14.95 18.05
CA VAL A 467 -16.98 16.42 17.99
C VAL A 467 -17.83 16.95 16.83
N GLY A 468 -18.25 16.07 15.95
CA GLY A 468 -19.04 16.38 14.74
C GLY A 468 -18.18 16.82 13.55
N GLU A 469 -18.69 16.54 12.36
CA GLU A 469 -18.04 16.94 11.10
C GLU A 469 -17.89 18.49 11.01
N PRO A 470 -16.80 18.99 10.44
CA PRO A 470 -15.71 18.29 9.79
C PRO A 470 -14.48 18.10 10.70
N VAL A 471 -14.66 17.93 12.00
CA VAL A 471 -13.55 17.78 12.96
C VAL A 471 -13.36 16.31 13.31
N LEU A 472 -12.19 15.76 12.99
CA LEU A 472 -11.76 14.47 13.49
C LEU A 472 -11.05 14.65 14.83
N ALA A 473 -11.49 13.92 15.85
CA ALA A 473 -10.85 13.94 17.15
C ALA A 473 -10.77 12.54 17.76
N PHE A 474 -9.65 12.21 18.38
CA PHE A 474 -9.44 10.96 19.11
C PHE A 474 -8.32 11.09 20.14
N ARG A 475 -8.32 10.17 21.08
CA ARG A 475 -7.25 10.00 22.06
C ARG A 475 -6.41 8.79 21.74
N ARG A 476 -5.10 8.94 21.93
CA ARG A 476 -4.15 7.85 22.01
C ARG A 476 -3.74 7.69 23.46
N VAL A 477 -3.84 6.49 24.02
CA VAL A 477 -3.62 6.21 25.45
C VAL A 477 -2.61 5.09 25.63
N LEU A 478 -1.56 5.36 26.44
CA LEU A 478 -0.56 4.37 26.82
C LEU A 478 -0.22 4.54 28.33
N GLY A 479 -0.76 3.67 29.16
CA GLY A 479 -0.65 3.81 30.61
C GLY A 479 -1.28 5.10 31.11
N ASP A 480 -0.51 5.94 31.77
CA ASP A 480 -0.97 7.26 32.29
C ASP A 480 -0.81 8.41 31.26
N ARG A 481 -0.14 8.17 30.15
CA ARG A 481 0.07 9.19 29.10
C ARG A 481 -1.07 9.18 28.11
N VAL A 482 -1.60 10.36 27.79
CA VAL A 482 -2.67 10.59 26.83
C VAL A 482 -2.24 11.65 25.83
N LEU A 483 -2.51 11.40 24.56
CA LEU A 483 -2.39 12.39 23.50
C LEU A 483 -3.77 12.54 22.85
N THR A 484 -4.35 13.73 22.95
CA THR A 484 -5.61 14.06 22.29
C THR A 484 -5.29 14.74 20.95
N CYS A 485 -5.68 14.12 19.86
CA CYS A 485 -5.40 14.58 18.50
C CYS A 485 -6.69 15.19 17.93
N VAL A 486 -6.61 16.40 17.40
CA VAL A 486 -7.77 17.14 16.85
C VAL A 486 -7.37 17.71 15.49
N PHE A 487 -8.18 17.46 14.47
CA PHE A 487 -7.92 17.82 13.08
C PHE A 487 -9.14 18.51 12.46
N ASN A 488 -8.90 19.60 11.75
CA ASN A 488 -9.90 20.26 10.95
C ASN A 488 -9.81 19.79 9.50
N LEU A 489 -10.75 18.94 9.07
CA LEU A 489 -10.80 18.36 7.73
C LEU A 489 -11.39 19.30 6.66
N SER A 490 -11.57 20.57 6.97
CA SER A 490 -12.16 21.54 6.04
C SER A 490 -11.22 22.71 5.74
N PRO A 491 -11.45 23.42 4.63
CA PRO A 491 -10.66 24.61 4.29
C PRO A 491 -11.02 25.86 5.13
N LYS A 492 -12.02 25.78 6.02
CA LYS A 492 -12.46 26.90 6.86
C LYS A 492 -12.00 26.69 8.30
N ALA A 493 -11.68 27.77 9.00
CA ALA A 493 -11.35 27.70 10.42
C ALA A 493 -12.49 27.10 11.27
N ARG A 494 -12.12 26.34 12.31
CA ARG A 494 -13.03 25.73 13.29
C ARG A 494 -12.56 26.01 14.70
N GLU A 495 -13.50 26.29 15.57
CA GLU A 495 -13.28 26.38 17.01
C GLU A 495 -13.76 25.07 17.67
N VAL A 496 -12.99 24.56 18.60
CA VAL A 496 -13.26 23.34 19.34
C VAL A 496 -13.05 23.65 20.82
N ALA A 497 -14.06 23.37 21.64
CA ALA A 497 -13.94 23.55 23.08
C ALA A 497 -12.98 22.51 23.67
N VAL A 498 -12.03 22.96 24.48
CA VAL A 498 -11.04 22.10 25.16
C VAL A 498 -10.95 22.52 26.61
N SER A 499 -11.14 21.57 27.53
CA SER A 499 -10.97 21.81 28.97
C SER A 499 -10.02 20.79 29.57
N GLY A 500 -9.38 21.14 30.68
CA GLY A 500 -8.37 20.32 31.36
C GLY A 500 -6.97 20.92 31.26
N ASP A 501 -6.00 20.30 31.96
CA ASP A 501 -4.61 20.72 31.91
C ASP A 501 -3.91 20.01 30.73
N VAL A 502 -3.62 20.78 29.68
CA VAL A 502 -3.02 20.27 28.43
C VAL A 502 -1.87 21.14 27.99
N SER A 503 -0.86 20.51 27.41
CA SER A 503 0.20 21.18 26.68
C SER A 503 0.16 20.81 25.19
N VAL A 504 0.66 21.73 24.35
CA VAL A 504 0.77 21.45 22.92
C VAL A 504 2.04 20.66 22.65
N GLY A 505 1.90 19.43 22.16
CA GLY A 505 3.02 18.62 21.69
C GLY A 505 3.42 18.96 20.26
N LEU A 506 2.45 18.94 19.33
CA LEU A 506 2.65 19.30 17.92
C LEU A 506 1.40 19.99 17.38
N SER A 507 1.58 20.98 16.52
CA SER A 507 0.45 21.64 15.86
C SER A 507 0.81 22.28 14.53
N MET A 508 -0.23 22.52 13.73
CA MET A 508 -0.19 23.35 12.53
C MET A 508 -1.49 24.17 12.45
N GLY A 509 -1.38 25.48 12.17
CA GLY A 509 -2.55 26.35 12.05
C GLY A 509 -3.46 26.32 13.30
N CYS A 510 -2.88 26.34 14.50
CA CYS A 510 -3.57 26.20 15.77
C CYS A 510 -3.31 27.41 16.67
N GLU A 511 -4.37 27.97 17.25
CA GLU A 511 -4.33 29.03 18.26
C GLU A 511 -5.04 28.54 19.52
N LEU A 512 -4.35 28.64 20.67
CA LEU A 512 -4.94 28.32 21.96
C LEU A 512 -5.68 29.51 22.53
N GLY A 513 -6.98 29.34 22.80
CA GLY A 513 -7.83 30.29 23.51
C GLY A 513 -8.10 29.86 24.96
N LYS A 514 -8.92 30.64 25.66
CA LYS A 514 -9.38 30.30 27.02
C LYS A 514 -10.47 29.24 26.94
N GLY A 515 -10.11 27.95 27.13
CA GLY A 515 -11.05 26.84 27.07
C GLY A 515 -11.44 26.41 25.65
N CYS A 516 -10.70 26.85 24.65
CA CYS A 516 -10.92 26.43 23.25
C CYS A 516 -9.61 26.41 22.46
N VAL A 517 -9.68 25.72 21.31
CA VAL A 517 -8.64 25.69 20.29
C VAL A 517 -9.26 26.15 18.98
N THR A 518 -8.67 27.14 18.33
CA THR A 518 -9.03 27.52 16.97
C THR A 518 -8.08 26.88 16.00
N LEU A 519 -8.59 26.00 15.13
CA LEU A 519 -7.85 25.36 14.04
C LEU A 519 -8.18 26.09 12.73
N GLN A 520 -7.16 26.63 12.08
CA GLN A 520 -7.28 27.20 10.74
C GLN A 520 -7.70 26.10 9.73
N GLY A 521 -8.01 26.46 8.50
CA GLY A 521 -8.32 25.48 7.46
C GLY A 521 -7.17 24.46 7.33
N ASN A 522 -7.50 23.16 7.36
CA ASN A 522 -6.54 22.04 7.42
C ASN A 522 -5.56 22.09 8.60
N GLY A 523 -5.87 22.82 9.67
CA GLY A 523 -5.07 22.86 10.89
C GLY A 523 -5.29 21.63 11.77
N PHE A 524 -4.31 21.34 12.62
CA PHE A 524 -4.40 20.29 13.63
C PHE A 524 -3.60 20.59 14.88
N VAL A 525 -3.89 19.85 15.96
CA VAL A 525 -3.14 19.90 17.22
C VAL A 525 -3.10 18.54 17.90
N TYR A 526 -1.95 18.21 18.48
CA TYR A 526 -1.77 17.13 19.45
C TYR A 526 -1.62 17.76 20.84
N LEU A 527 -2.55 17.43 21.72
CA LEU A 527 -2.58 17.92 23.11
C LEU A 527 -2.12 16.81 24.04
N GLU A 528 -1.01 17.05 24.73
CA GLU A 528 -0.44 16.12 25.71
C GLU A 528 -1.16 16.29 27.05
N GLY A 529 -1.46 15.18 27.71
CA GLY A 529 -2.16 15.15 29.00
C GLY A 529 -1.96 13.83 29.73
N HIS A 530 -2.67 13.68 30.85
CA HIS A 530 -2.62 12.52 31.70
C HIS A 530 -4.01 11.86 31.83
N ALA A 531 -4.04 10.54 32.04
CA ALA A 531 -5.29 9.77 32.15
C ALA A 531 -6.19 10.22 33.31
N LYS A 532 -5.63 10.87 34.35
CA LYS A 532 -6.37 11.40 35.49
C LYS A 532 -7.10 12.71 35.19
N ASP A 533 -6.60 13.47 34.22
CA ASP A 533 -7.09 14.80 33.85
C ASP A 533 -7.36 14.85 32.35
N LEU A 534 -8.19 13.93 31.86
CA LEU A 534 -8.51 13.82 30.44
C LEU A 534 -9.10 15.12 29.91
N PRO A 535 -8.51 15.73 28.87
CA PRO A 535 -9.11 16.91 28.25
C PRO A 535 -10.47 16.53 27.67
N VAL A 536 -11.49 17.31 27.99
CA VAL A 536 -12.78 17.18 27.33
C VAL A 536 -12.74 18.02 26.06
N VAL A 537 -13.00 17.38 24.95
CA VAL A 537 -13.05 18.00 23.62
C VAL A 537 -14.48 17.83 23.11
N SER A 538 -15.10 18.94 22.73
CA SER A 538 -16.48 18.96 22.21
C SER A 538 -16.64 20.02 21.12
N ALA A 539 -17.74 19.96 20.38
CA ALA A 539 -18.13 21.05 19.51
C ALA A 539 -18.24 22.36 20.30
N ALA A 540 -17.76 23.47 19.73
CA ALA A 540 -17.83 24.78 20.34
C ALA A 540 -19.22 25.41 20.26
#